data_dfe9562a5e6e50289b5a495372d95b3e
#
_entry.id   dfe9562a5e6e50289b5a495372d95b3e
#
_cell.length_a   1.000
_cell.length_b   1.000
_cell.length_c   1.000
_cell.angle_alpha   90.00
_cell.angle_beta   90.00
_cell.angle_gamma   90.00
#
_symmetry.space_group_name_H-M   'P 1'
#
loop_
_entity.id
_entity.type
_entity.pdbx_description
1 polymer ?
#
loop_
_entity_poly.entity_id
_entity_poly.type
_entity_poly.pdbx_seq_one_letter_code
_entity_poly.pdbx_strand_id
1 'polypeptide(L)'
;MNDRTDHETRDLPAEKAPGDTPPLVTHHADTRRFEIHVGDGEPAFLSYTGEGDRVVFEHTYVPDHLRGKGMGGILVRTALEAARQRQWKIIPRCTYVAAFIKRNPQFADLVVSADPI
;
A
#
# COMPACT_ATOMS: atom_id res chain seq x y z
N MET A 1 -4.56 -14.22 -28.47
CA MET A 1 -5.01 -14.39 -28.23
C MET A 1 -4.94 -14.37 -27.94
N ASN A 2 -4.73 -14.20 -28.13
CA ASN A 2 -4.93 -14.28 -27.71
C ASN A 2 -4.67 -14.11 -27.38
N ASP A 3 -4.41 -13.60 -27.04
CA ASP A 3 -4.58 -13.63 -26.54
C ASP A 3 -4.36 -13.41 -26.22
N ARG A 4 -4.01 -13.12 -26.23
CA ARG A 4 -4.20 -13.11 -25.71
C ARG A 4 -4.12 -12.99 -25.24
N THR A 5 -3.80 -12.75 -25.37
CA THR A 5 -4.19 -12.85 -24.96
C THR A 5 -4.20 -12.76 -24.58
N ASP A 6 -3.91 -12.63 -24.60
CA ASP A 6 -4.36 -12.77 -24.17
C ASP A 6 -4.26 -12.69 -23.74
N HIS A 7 -3.92 -12.52 -23.57
CA HIS A 7 -4.28 -12.74 -23.06
C HIS A 7 -4.35 -12.73 -22.59
N GLU A 8 -4.13 -12.41 -22.35
CA GLU A 8 -4.65 -12.59 -22.00
C GLU A 8 -4.88 -12.62 -21.50
N THR A 9 -4.74 -12.50 -21.53
CA THR A 9 -5.38 -12.71 -21.07
C THR A 9 -5.44 -12.87 -20.62
N ARG A 10 -5.49 -12.78 -20.33
CA ARG A 10 -5.93 -13.11 -19.88
C ARG A 10 -5.95 -13.10 -19.16
N ASP A 11 -5.95 -13.15 -19.02
CA ASP A 11 -6.39 -13.20 -18.41
C ASP A 11 -6.51 -12.79 -17.99
N LEU A 12 -6.79 -12.54 -17.89
CA LEU A 12 -7.38 -12.09 -17.56
C LEU A 12 -7.80 -11.96 -17.08
N PRO A 13 -7.68 -11.84 -16.74
CA PRO A 13 -8.46 -11.75 -16.20
C PRO A 13 -9.17 -11.51 -16.10
N ALA A 14 -9.15 -12.03 -15.73
CA ALA A 14 -10.47 -11.78 -15.79
C ALA A 14 -10.93 -10.56 -16.20
N GLU A 15 -11.69 -10.53 -16.95
CA GLU A 15 -12.08 -9.43 -17.23
C GLU A 15 -12.92 -8.98 -16.24
N LYS A 16 -12.53 -8.08 -15.47
CA LYS A 16 -13.27 -7.43 -14.44
C LYS A 16 -14.09 -6.34 -15.01
N ALA A 17 -15.24 -6.07 -14.40
CA ALA A 17 -16.00 -4.87 -14.72
C ALA A 17 -15.13 -3.66 -14.39
N PRO A 18 -15.34 -2.52 -15.05
CA PRO A 18 -14.50 -1.35 -14.77
C PRO A 18 -14.46 -0.94 -13.31
N GLY A 19 -15.56 -1.09 -12.58
CA GLY A 19 -15.58 -0.71 -11.18
C GLY A 19 -14.83 -1.66 -10.27
N ASP A 20 -14.43 -2.82 -10.79
CA ASP A 20 -13.74 -3.81 -9.97
C ASP A 20 -12.24 -3.73 -10.07
N THR A 21 -11.72 -2.85 -10.91
CA THR A 21 -10.27 -2.71 -11.04
C THR A 21 -9.69 -2.09 -9.78
N PRO A 22 -8.68 -2.69 -9.17
CA PRO A 22 -8.07 -2.09 -7.98
C PRO A 22 -7.47 -0.73 -8.33
N PRO A 23 -7.53 0.23 -7.42
CA PRO A 23 -6.92 1.52 -7.66
C PRO A 23 -5.41 1.41 -7.73
N LEU A 24 -4.81 2.28 -8.51
CA LEU A 24 -3.36 2.32 -8.63
C LEU A 24 -2.77 3.11 -7.47
N VAL A 25 -1.78 2.52 -6.83
CA VAL A 25 -1.03 3.20 -5.78
C VAL A 25 0.25 3.73 -6.41
N THR A 26 0.52 5.02 -6.24
CA THR A 26 1.76 5.61 -6.73
C THR A 26 2.66 5.92 -5.55
N HIS A 27 3.95 5.69 -5.73
CA HIS A 27 4.93 5.94 -4.67
C HIS A 27 5.67 7.23 -4.99
N HIS A 28 5.57 8.20 -4.10
CA HIS A 28 6.22 9.48 -4.25
C HIS A 28 7.36 9.55 -3.24
N ALA A 29 8.52 9.11 -3.65
CA ALA A 29 9.65 9.01 -2.74
C ALA A 29 10.12 10.39 -2.26
N ASP A 30 9.97 11.41 -3.10
CA ASP A 30 10.38 12.76 -2.75
C ASP A 30 9.56 13.35 -1.59
N THR A 31 8.27 12.99 -1.51
CA THR A 31 7.42 13.45 -0.42
C THR A 31 7.19 12.36 0.62
N ARG A 32 7.75 11.17 0.39
CA ARG A 32 7.66 10.03 1.31
C ARG A 32 6.22 9.62 1.55
N ARG A 33 5.49 9.37 0.46
CA ARG A 33 4.09 8.97 0.54
C ARG A 33 3.78 7.94 -0.53
N PHE A 34 2.86 7.03 -0.18
CA PHE A 34 2.17 6.20 -1.16
C PHE A 34 0.78 6.79 -1.27
N GLU A 35 0.29 6.98 -2.48
CA GLU A 35 -0.97 7.69 -2.70
C GLU A 35 -1.88 6.96 -3.67
N ILE A 36 -3.20 7.11 -3.45
CA ILE A 36 -4.22 6.68 -4.39
C ILE A 36 -5.02 7.91 -4.76
N HIS A 37 -5.05 8.23 -6.04
CA HIS A 37 -5.82 9.36 -6.54
C HIS A 37 -7.06 8.85 -7.28
N VAL A 38 -8.23 9.34 -6.90
CA VAL A 38 -9.47 8.98 -7.55
C VAL A 38 -10.21 10.27 -7.84
N GLY A 39 -10.40 10.57 -9.12
CA GLY A 39 -11.07 11.79 -9.53
C GLY A 39 -10.30 13.03 -9.11
N ASP A 40 -11.02 14.10 -8.81
CA ASP A 40 -10.41 15.38 -8.49
C ASP A 40 -10.29 15.64 -7.00
N GLY A 41 -10.73 14.72 -6.17
CA GLY A 41 -10.69 14.94 -4.73
C GLY A 41 -9.33 14.68 -4.12
N GLU A 42 -9.26 14.83 -2.82
CA GLU A 42 -8.03 14.55 -2.09
C GLU A 42 -7.63 13.10 -2.24
N PRO A 43 -6.33 12.81 -2.33
CA PRO A 43 -5.89 11.41 -2.39
C PRO A 43 -5.93 10.75 -1.02
N ALA A 44 -6.06 9.43 -1.02
CA ALA A 44 -5.74 8.65 0.16
C ALA A 44 -4.24 8.46 0.17
N PHE A 45 -3.62 8.41 1.35
CA PHE A 45 -2.17 8.27 1.40
C PHE A 45 -1.69 7.56 2.64
N LEU A 46 -0.47 7.03 2.53
CA LEU A 46 0.29 6.51 3.66
C LEU A 46 1.62 7.25 3.65
N SER A 47 1.93 7.93 4.74
CA SER A 47 3.17 8.70 4.83
C SER A 47 4.19 8.00 5.68
N TYR A 48 5.46 8.20 5.36
CA TYR A 48 6.53 7.56 6.09
C TYR A 48 7.71 8.52 6.25
N THR A 49 8.60 8.17 7.19
CA THR A 49 9.87 8.86 7.39
C THR A 49 10.93 7.77 7.59
N GLY A 50 12.17 8.15 7.77
CA GLY A 50 13.19 7.18 8.07
C GLY A 50 14.54 7.53 7.49
N GLU A 51 15.52 6.69 7.80
CA GLU A 51 16.86 6.82 7.30
C GLU A 51 17.36 5.47 6.85
N GLY A 52 18.01 5.43 5.71
CA GLY A 52 18.54 4.19 5.19
C GLY A 52 17.44 3.19 4.97
N ASP A 53 17.57 2.01 5.54
CA ASP A 53 16.58 0.96 5.39
C ASP A 53 15.56 0.94 6.53
N ARG A 54 15.67 1.80 7.53
CA ARG A 54 14.72 1.86 8.63
C ARG A 54 13.66 2.90 8.30
N VAL A 55 12.44 2.45 8.13
CA VAL A 55 11.33 3.30 7.65
C VAL A 55 10.18 3.25 8.63
N VAL A 56 9.71 4.42 9.04
CA VAL A 56 8.60 4.54 9.98
C VAL A 56 7.35 4.86 9.20
N PHE A 57 6.34 3.99 9.26
CA PHE A 57 5.05 4.28 8.65
C PHE A 57 4.25 5.10 9.67
N GLU A 58 4.02 6.38 9.32
CA GLU A 58 3.51 7.36 10.27
C GLU A 58 1.99 7.49 10.29
N HIS A 59 1.39 7.67 9.13
CA HIS A 59 -0.05 7.92 9.04
C HIS A 59 -0.64 7.29 7.80
N THR A 60 -1.88 6.83 7.91
CA THR A 60 -2.67 6.39 6.77
C THR A 60 -3.93 7.23 6.79
N TYR A 61 -4.20 7.94 5.70
CA TYR A 61 -5.34 8.84 5.62
C TYR A 61 -6.21 8.47 4.42
N VAL A 62 -7.50 8.33 4.67
CA VAL A 62 -8.47 8.07 3.60
C VAL A 62 -9.54 9.14 3.72
N PRO A 63 -9.65 10.01 2.70
CA PRO A 63 -10.68 11.06 2.78
C PRO A 63 -12.08 10.48 2.72
N ASP A 64 -13.05 11.24 3.19
CA ASP A 64 -14.43 10.78 3.33
C ASP A 64 -14.99 10.18 2.07
N HIS A 65 -14.73 10.79 0.92
CA HIS A 65 -15.32 10.31 -0.33
C HIS A 65 -14.75 8.97 -0.77
N LEU A 66 -13.67 8.52 -0.16
CA LEU A 66 -13.05 7.23 -0.49
C LEU A 66 -13.21 6.19 0.62
N ARG A 67 -13.85 6.55 1.73
CA ARG A 67 -13.97 5.63 2.85
C ARG A 67 -14.94 4.49 2.53
N GLY A 68 -14.72 3.37 3.18
CA GLY A 68 -15.56 2.20 2.98
C GLY A 68 -15.28 1.43 1.72
N LYS A 69 -14.18 1.77 1.01
CA LYS A 69 -13.86 1.12 -0.25
C LYS A 69 -12.55 0.33 -0.19
N GLY A 70 -12.01 0.14 0.99
CA GLY A 70 -10.80 -0.67 1.16
C GLY A 70 -9.50 0.03 0.80
N MET A 71 -9.51 1.34 0.64
CA MET A 71 -8.32 2.07 0.20
C MET A 71 -7.17 1.96 1.18
N GLY A 72 -7.48 2.01 2.49
CA GLY A 72 -6.43 1.90 3.50
C GLY A 72 -5.68 0.59 3.41
N GLY A 73 -6.42 -0.51 3.25
CA GLY A 73 -5.79 -1.82 3.13
C GLY A 73 -4.93 -1.94 1.88
N ILE A 74 -5.41 -1.37 0.76
CA ILE A 74 -4.65 -1.40 -0.47
C ILE A 74 -3.35 -0.60 -0.32
N LEU A 75 -3.42 0.57 0.30
CA LEU A 75 -2.24 1.40 0.55
C LEU A 75 -1.22 0.65 1.40
N VAL A 76 -1.67 0.08 2.51
CA VAL A 76 -0.76 -0.57 3.44
C VAL A 76 -0.14 -1.81 2.81
N ARG A 77 -0.94 -2.62 2.12
CA ARG A 77 -0.40 -3.82 1.48
C ARG A 77 0.64 -3.44 0.44
N THR A 78 0.35 -2.46 -0.41
CA THR A 78 1.28 -2.05 -1.45
C THR A 78 2.56 -1.51 -0.84
N ALA A 79 2.44 -0.71 0.22
CA ALA A 79 3.62 -0.15 0.89
C ALA A 79 4.47 -1.24 1.54
N LEU A 80 3.83 -2.25 2.13
CA LEU A 80 4.58 -3.35 2.75
C LEU A 80 5.25 -4.24 1.71
N GLU A 81 4.60 -4.42 0.56
CA GLU A 81 5.23 -5.18 -0.53
C GLU A 81 6.42 -4.41 -1.10
N ALA A 82 6.30 -3.11 -1.22
CA ALA A 82 7.43 -2.29 -1.65
C ALA A 82 8.57 -2.36 -0.63
N ALA A 83 8.21 -2.37 0.66
CA ALA A 83 9.20 -2.48 1.72
C ALA A 83 9.99 -3.79 1.61
N ARG A 84 9.28 -4.88 1.30
CA ARG A 84 9.96 -6.16 1.15
C ARG A 84 10.93 -6.13 -0.03
N GLN A 85 10.52 -5.56 -1.14
CA GLN A 85 11.38 -5.49 -2.31
C GLN A 85 12.60 -4.61 -2.08
N ARG A 86 12.44 -3.56 -1.28
CA ARG A 86 13.53 -2.64 -0.99
C ARG A 86 14.32 -3.03 0.25
N GLN A 87 13.90 -4.11 0.89
CA GLN A 87 14.55 -4.58 2.12
C GLN A 87 14.51 -3.55 3.25
N TRP A 88 13.41 -2.85 3.31
CA TRP A 88 13.17 -1.89 4.40
C TRP A 88 12.82 -2.64 5.68
N LYS A 89 13.18 -2.04 6.81
CA LYS A 89 12.77 -2.50 8.13
C LYS A 89 11.76 -1.50 8.64
N ILE A 90 10.59 -2.00 9.00
CA ILE A 90 9.44 -1.13 9.23
C ILE A 90 9.17 -0.93 10.71
N ILE A 91 8.96 0.32 11.10
CA ILE A 91 8.46 0.66 12.41
C ILE A 91 7.03 1.15 12.21
N PRO A 92 6.02 0.34 12.59
CA PRO A 92 4.62 0.70 12.32
C PRO A 92 4.08 1.60 13.42
N ARG A 93 4.40 2.87 13.34
CA ARG A 93 3.90 3.83 14.31
C ARG A 93 2.42 4.09 14.11
N CYS A 94 1.94 4.03 12.87
CA CYS A 94 0.53 4.17 12.56
C CYS A 94 -0.24 2.95 13.09
N THR A 95 -1.27 3.18 13.89
CA THR A 95 -2.04 2.10 14.48
C THR A 95 -2.76 1.27 13.43
N TYR A 96 -3.17 1.89 12.33
CA TYR A 96 -3.82 1.16 11.24
C TYR A 96 -2.84 0.17 10.59
N VAL A 97 -1.60 0.59 10.38
CA VAL A 97 -0.57 -0.30 9.81
C VAL A 97 -0.28 -1.44 10.77
N ALA A 98 -0.14 -1.14 12.05
CA ALA A 98 0.14 -2.16 13.05
C ALA A 98 -0.97 -3.21 13.09
N ALA A 99 -2.24 -2.76 13.04
CA ALA A 99 -3.36 -3.68 13.03
C ALA A 99 -3.41 -4.50 11.75
N PHE A 100 -3.06 -3.89 10.62
CA PHE A 100 -3.03 -4.61 9.35
C PHE A 100 -2.00 -5.74 9.39
N ILE A 101 -0.81 -5.48 9.92
CA ILE A 101 0.23 -6.50 10.02
C ILE A 101 -0.20 -7.62 10.93
N LYS A 102 -0.92 -7.30 12.02
CA LYS A 102 -1.41 -8.33 12.92
C LYS A 102 -2.36 -9.29 12.22
N ARG A 103 -3.19 -8.77 11.32
CA ARG A 103 -4.11 -9.59 10.55
C ARG A 103 -3.47 -10.24 9.34
N ASN A 104 -2.26 -9.81 8.97
CA ASN A 104 -1.55 -10.31 7.80
C ASN A 104 -0.13 -10.65 8.21
N PRO A 105 0.04 -11.75 8.97
CA PRO A 105 1.34 -12.06 9.59
C PRO A 105 2.46 -12.34 8.61
N GLN A 106 2.15 -12.51 7.33
CA GLN A 106 3.20 -12.67 6.33
C GLN A 106 4.10 -11.44 6.24
N PHE A 107 3.68 -10.30 6.80
CA PHE A 107 4.51 -9.10 6.81
C PHE A 107 5.21 -8.87 8.15
N ALA A 108 5.00 -9.75 9.13
CA ALA A 108 5.55 -9.53 10.46
C ALA A 108 7.08 -9.50 10.48
N ASP A 109 7.70 -10.22 9.55
CA ASP A 109 9.16 -10.26 9.48
C ASP A 109 9.77 -8.91 9.08
N LEU A 110 8.99 -7.99 8.55
CA LEU A 110 9.50 -6.67 8.18
C LEU A 110 9.58 -5.74 9.38
N VAL A 111 8.91 -6.06 10.47
CA VAL A 111 8.76 -5.14 11.60
C VAL A 111 9.98 -5.21 12.50
N VAL A 112 10.47 -4.03 12.87
CA VAL A 112 11.55 -3.92 13.87
C VAL A 112 11.09 -2.95 14.95
N SER A 113 11.76 -3.03 16.09
CA SER A 113 11.42 -2.16 17.21
C SER A 113 11.87 -0.73 16.93
N ALA A 114 11.08 0.22 17.39
CA ALA A 114 11.46 1.62 17.33
C ALA A 114 12.62 1.91 18.27
N ASP A 115 12.73 1.16 19.33
CA ASP A 115 13.80 1.37 20.30
C ASP A 115 15.06 0.69 19.84
N PRO A 116 16.13 1.40 19.89
CA PRO A 116 17.38 0.79 19.43
C PRO A 116 17.89 -0.27 20.37
N ILE A 117 17.51 -0.31 21.59
CA ILE A 117 18.05 -1.12 22.53
C ILE A 117 18.51 -2.23 22.37
#